data_de5cb16be5dce885ecae4be62b62bf82
#
_entry.id   de5cb16be5dce885ecae4be62b62bf82
#
_cell.length_a   1.000
_cell.length_b   1.000
_cell.length_c   1.000
_cell.angle_alpha   90.00
_cell.angle_beta   90.00
_cell.angle_gamma   90.00
#
_symmetry.space_group_name_H-M   'P 1'
#
loop_
_entity.id
_entity.type
_entity.pdbx_description
1 polymer ?
#
loop_
_entity_poly.entity_id
_entity_poly.type
_entity_poly.pdbx_seq_one_letter_code
_entity_poly.pdbx_strand_id
1 'polypeptide(L)'
;MDLKKTTFYLFTLFSLMLISCSNDDENKNDAQVTVTVVSADGKPLPNEIVQMFDEKTYEEFKKDNRTTPTAYALTNSTGVATFIFTYDKWFESNKDRFFTFAVQYGSGTENYEIWSAGRTVRPGSVTQIELKLKSL
;
A
#
# COMPACT_ATOMS: atom_id res chain seq x y z
N MET A 1 -7.10 57.86 0.29
CA MET A 1 -7.88 57.34 -0.83
C MET A 1 -7.19 56.16 -1.55
N ASP A 2 -5.89 56.15 -1.57
CA ASP A 2 -5.10 55.10 -2.24
C ASP A 2 -4.93 53.82 -1.44
N LEU A 3 -5.13 53.86 -0.13
CA LEU A 3 -5.05 52.72 0.77
C LEU A 3 -6.10 51.63 0.46
N LYS A 4 -7.28 51.99 0.02
CA LYS A 4 -8.33 51.03 -0.34
C LYS A 4 -8.03 50.32 -1.65
N LYS A 5 -7.41 50.98 -2.58
CA LYS A 5 -6.99 50.39 -3.85
C LYS A 5 -5.81 49.45 -3.66
N THR A 6 -4.85 49.85 -2.84
CA THR A 6 -3.67 49.01 -2.53
C THR A 6 -4.05 47.73 -1.79
N THR A 7 -5.00 47.84 -0.86
CA THR A 7 -5.50 46.64 -0.14
C THR A 7 -6.24 45.67 -1.07
N PHE A 8 -6.97 46.19 -2.05
CA PHE A 8 -7.68 45.37 -3.02
C PHE A 8 -6.71 44.60 -3.94
N TYR A 9 -5.65 45.26 -4.40
CA TYR A 9 -4.61 44.60 -5.21
C TYR A 9 -3.84 43.56 -4.43
N LEU A 10 -3.57 43.80 -3.17
CA LEU A 10 -2.89 42.80 -2.30
C LEU A 10 -3.74 41.55 -2.09
N PHE A 11 -5.04 41.72 -1.92
CA PHE A 11 -5.97 40.63 -1.74
C PHE A 11 -6.12 39.79 -3.02
N THR A 12 -6.15 40.44 -4.18
CA THR A 12 -6.22 39.78 -5.48
C THR A 12 -4.96 38.97 -5.78
N LEU A 13 -3.79 39.50 -5.40
CA LEU A 13 -2.52 38.81 -5.58
C LEU A 13 -2.42 37.57 -4.67
N PHE A 14 -2.94 37.66 -3.47
CA PHE A 14 -2.97 36.52 -2.52
C PHE A 14 -3.89 35.40 -3.00
N SER A 15 -5.02 35.74 -3.62
CA SER A 15 -5.94 34.73 -4.19
C SER A 15 -5.31 33.94 -5.34
N LEU A 16 -4.45 34.57 -6.12
CA LEU A 16 -3.76 33.94 -7.25
C LEU A 16 -2.71 32.90 -6.78
N MET A 17 -2.12 33.11 -5.61
CA MET A 17 -1.12 32.18 -5.07
C MET A 17 -1.73 30.88 -4.54
N LEU A 18 -2.99 30.89 -4.15
CA LEU A 18 -3.68 29.67 -3.68
C LEU A 18 -4.03 28.71 -4.82
N ILE A 19 -4.09 29.18 -6.05
CA ILE A 19 -4.42 28.35 -7.22
C ILE A 19 -3.21 27.58 -7.73
N SER A 20 -1.99 28.01 -7.44
CA SER A 20 -0.76 27.33 -7.91
C SER A 20 -0.37 26.11 -7.10
N CYS A 21 -1.04 25.80 -5.99
CA CYS A 21 -0.76 24.63 -5.15
C CYS A 21 -1.60 23.38 -5.50
N SER A 22 -2.40 23.40 -6.56
CA SER A 22 -3.35 22.35 -6.87
C SER A 22 -2.95 21.45 -8.06
N ASN A 23 -1.69 21.49 -8.51
CA ASN A 23 -1.27 20.80 -9.72
C ASN A 23 -0.45 19.52 -9.51
N ASP A 24 -0.49 18.90 -8.34
CA ASP A 24 0.25 17.67 -8.07
C ASP A 24 -0.61 16.42 -8.30
N ASP A 25 -1.27 16.34 -9.44
CA ASP A 25 -2.10 15.19 -9.82
C ASP A 25 -1.37 14.15 -10.67
N GLU A 26 -0.04 14.11 -10.65
CA GLU A 26 0.75 13.24 -11.53
C GLU A 26 0.52 11.74 -11.31
N ASN A 27 -0.03 11.33 -10.15
CA ASN A 27 -0.16 9.93 -9.77
C ASN A 27 -1.60 9.53 -9.42
N LYS A 28 -2.60 10.09 -10.11
CA LYS A 28 -4.03 9.81 -9.85
C LYS A 28 -4.41 8.34 -9.96
N ASN A 29 -3.73 7.58 -10.79
CA ASN A 29 -4.05 6.20 -11.09
C ASN A 29 -3.16 5.21 -10.36
N ASP A 30 -2.18 5.69 -9.60
CA ASP A 30 -1.39 4.83 -8.73
C ASP A 30 -2.26 4.31 -7.58
N ALA A 31 -2.11 3.05 -7.24
CA ALA A 31 -2.83 2.45 -6.13
C ALA A 31 -1.89 2.26 -4.93
N GLN A 32 -2.48 2.21 -3.76
CA GLN A 32 -1.76 1.95 -2.52
C GLN A 32 -2.48 0.86 -1.72
N VAL A 33 -1.71 -0.09 -1.21
CA VAL A 33 -2.20 -1.10 -0.27
C VAL A 33 -1.37 -1.00 1.00
N THR A 34 -2.02 -0.86 2.14
CA THR A 34 -1.39 -0.94 3.44
C THR A 34 -1.82 -2.23 4.13
N VAL A 35 -0.83 -2.97 4.65
CA VAL A 35 -1.06 -4.21 5.39
C VAL A 35 -0.62 -4.00 6.81
N THR A 36 -1.56 -4.03 7.74
CA THR A 36 -1.27 -3.96 9.18
C THR A 36 -1.17 -5.38 9.71
N VAL A 37 -0.02 -5.69 10.33
CA VAL A 37 0.22 -7.00 10.94
C VAL A 37 0.13 -6.85 12.45
N VAL A 38 -0.75 -7.62 13.06
CA VAL A 38 -0.97 -7.60 14.50
C VAL A 38 -0.85 -9.01 15.08
N SER A 39 -0.47 -9.10 16.33
CA SER A 39 -0.42 -10.37 17.08
C SER A 39 -1.83 -10.86 17.42
N ALA A 40 -1.91 -12.06 18.00
CA ALA A 40 -3.19 -12.65 18.43
C ALA A 40 -3.96 -11.76 19.40
N ASP A 41 -3.25 -10.99 20.24
CA ASP A 41 -3.84 -10.05 21.22
C ASP A 41 -4.03 -8.64 20.65
N GLY A 42 -3.82 -8.44 19.33
CA GLY A 42 -4.07 -7.19 18.64
C GLY A 42 -2.95 -6.17 18.70
N LYS A 43 -1.76 -6.53 19.15
CA LYS A 43 -0.60 -5.63 19.21
C LYS A 43 0.06 -5.52 17.84
N PRO A 44 0.39 -4.31 17.36
CA PRO A 44 1.14 -4.14 16.11
C PRO A 44 2.50 -4.84 16.16
N LEU A 45 2.86 -5.49 15.07
CA LEU A 45 4.14 -6.19 14.94
C LEU A 45 5.06 -5.45 13.98
N PRO A 46 6.11 -4.76 14.49
CA PRO A 46 7.08 -4.07 13.64
C PRO A 46 8.09 -5.05 13.03
N ASN A 47 8.74 -4.61 11.96
CA ASN A 47 9.81 -5.36 11.28
C ASN A 47 9.39 -6.73 10.74
N GLU A 48 8.12 -6.94 10.49
CA GLU A 48 7.62 -8.15 9.85
C GLU A 48 7.70 -8.02 8.33
N ILE A 49 8.09 -9.10 7.66
CA ILE A 49 8.13 -9.15 6.20
C ILE A 49 6.74 -9.51 5.70
N VAL A 50 6.13 -8.60 4.94
CA VAL A 50 4.90 -8.89 4.20
C VAL A 50 5.29 -9.14 2.76
N GLN A 51 4.97 -10.33 2.25
CA GLN A 51 5.21 -10.73 0.88
C GLN A 51 3.95 -10.47 0.04
N MET A 52 4.15 -10.03 -1.18
CA MET A 52 3.06 -9.81 -2.14
C MET A 52 3.27 -10.70 -3.35
N PHE A 53 2.20 -11.34 -3.80
CA PHE A 53 2.20 -12.24 -4.95
C PHE A 53 1.14 -11.80 -5.95
N ASP A 54 1.50 -11.69 -7.23
CA ASP A 54 0.52 -11.59 -8.30
C ASP A 54 -0.16 -12.96 -8.55
N GLU A 55 -1.10 -13.03 -9.45
CA GLU A 55 -1.89 -14.23 -9.69
C GLU A 55 -1.02 -15.45 -10.04
N LYS A 56 -0.05 -15.23 -10.94
CA LYS A 56 0.84 -16.31 -11.41
C LYS A 56 1.79 -16.76 -10.32
N THR A 57 2.44 -15.83 -9.65
CA THR A 57 3.45 -16.12 -8.62
C THR A 57 2.79 -16.77 -7.39
N TYR A 58 1.54 -16.40 -7.10
CA TYR A 58 0.80 -17.03 -6.01
C TYR A 58 0.50 -18.50 -6.29
N GLU A 59 0.20 -18.88 -7.52
CA GLU A 59 0.03 -20.28 -7.87
C GLU A 59 1.31 -21.11 -7.63
N GLU A 60 2.46 -20.54 -7.90
CA GLU A 60 3.76 -21.15 -7.59
C GLU A 60 4.00 -21.23 -6.07
N PHE A 61 3.66 -20.17 -5.35
CA PHE A 61 3.80 -20.10 -3.88
C PHE A 61 2.94 -21.15 -3.17
N LYS A 62 1.75 -21.42 -3.66
CA LYS A 62 0.89 -22.49 -3.10
C LYS A 62 1.53 -23.88 -3.22
N LYS A 63 2.39 -24.09 -4.19
CA LYS A 63 3.12 -25.35 -4.38
C LYS A 63 4.41 -25.40 -3.57
N ASP A 64 5.07 -24.26 -3.42
CA ASP A 64 6.34 -24.14 -2.70
C ASP A 64 6.41 -22.79 -2.02
N ASN A 65 6.35 -22.79 -0.68
CA ASN A 65 6.38 -21.56 0.13
C ASN A 65 7.71 -20.80 0.08
N ARG A 66 8.72 -21.37 -0.57
CA ARG A 66 10.02 -20.70 -0.81
C ARG A 66 10.02 -19.88 -2.09
N THR A 67 8.93 -19.86 -2.83
CA THR A 67 8.79 -19.06 -4.06
C THR A 67 9.08 -17.60 -3.77
N THR A 68 9.92 -17.00 -4.62
CA THR A 68 10.26 -15.58 -4.52
C THR A 68 8.99 -14.74 -4.74
N PRO A 69 8.66 -13.81 -3.81
CA PRO A 69 7.48 -12.96 -3.99
C PRO A 69 7.65 -11.98 -5.13
N THR A 70 6.55 -11.49 -5.66
CA THR A 70 6.54 -10.43 -6.67
C THR A 70 7.12 -9.13 -6.09
N ALA A 71 6.82 -8.86 -4.82
CA ALA A 71 7.38 -7.75 -4.05
C ALA A 71 7.27 -8.07 -2.55
N TYR A 72 7.96 -7.31 -1.73
CA TYR A 72 7.82 -7.40 -0.27
C TYR A 72 8.01 -6.03 0.37
N ALA A 73 7.49 -5.87 1.57
CA ALA A 73 7.69 -4.68 2.38
C ALA A 73 7.77 -5.07 3.86
N LEU A 74 8.49 -4.26 4.63
CA LEU A 74 8.60 -4.45 6.08
C LEU A 74 7.56 -3.59 6.80
N THR A 75 6.99 -4.13 7.87
CA THR A 75 6.14 -3.33 8.73
C THR A 75 6.98 -2.31 9.51
N ASN A 76 6.41 -1.13 9.69
CA ASN A 76 7.02 -0.05 10.48
C ASN A 76 6.72 -0.22 11.98
N SER A 77 7.04 0.80 12.77
CA SER A 77 6.81 0.79 14.23
C SER A 77 5.33 0.63 14.62
N THR A 78 4.40 0.95 13.74
CA THR A 78 2.96 0.79 13.96
C THR A 78 2.41 -0.49 13.33
N GLY A 79 3.29 -1.39 12.86
CA GLY A 79 2.90 -2.66 12.27
C GLY A 79 2.37 -2.58 10.84
N VAL A 80 2.65 -1.50 10.12
CA VAL A 80 2.08 -1.24 8.79
C VAL A 80 3.16 -1.39 7.72
N ALA A 81 2.92 -2.26 6.74
CA ALA A 81 3.67 -2.37 5.50
C ALA A 81 2.90 -1.67 4.37
N THR A 82 3.60 -0.91 3.54
CA THR A 82 2.99 -0.13 2.46
C THR A 82 3.50 -0.60 1.11
N PHE A 83 2.56 -0.86 0.19
CA PHE A 83 2.84 -1.20 -1.19
C PHE A 83 2.27 -0.12 -2.11
N ILE A 84 3.11 0.41 -2.98
CA ILE A 84 2.71 1.40 -4.00
C ILE A 84 2.72 0.71 -5.36
N PHE A 85 1.59 0.80 -6.04
CA PHE A 85 1.40 0.23 -7.37
C PHE A 85 1.34 1.37 -8.39
N THR A 86 2.46 1.63 -9.04
CA THR A 86 2.49 2.62 -10.10
C THR A 86 1.64 2.16 -11.29
N TYR A 87 0.84 3.05 -11.83
CA TYR A 87 -0.13 2.72 -12.87
C TYR A 87 0.53 2.03 -14.08
N ASP A 88 1.60 2.62 -14.60
CA ASP A 88 2.26 2.15 -15.82
C ASP A 88 2.84 0.75 -15.68
N LYS A 89 3.30 0.39 -14.49
CA LYS A 89 3.93 -0.90 -14.24
C LYS A 89 2.91 -2.01 -13.96
N TRP A 90 1.83 -1.69 -13.23
CA TRP A 90 0.94 -2.70 -12.64
C TRP A 90 -0.42 -2.82 -13.30
N PHE A 91 -0.89 -1.76 -13.99
CA PHE A 91 -2.26 -1.69 -14.49
C PHE A 91 -2.32 -1.49 -16.00
N GLU A 92 -1.83 -2.47 -16.76
CA GLU A 92 -1.98 -2.45 -18.21
C GLU A 92 -3.47 -2.40 -18.57
N SER A 93 -3.84 -1.51 -19.50
CA SER A 93 -5.22 -1.36 -20.00
C SER A 93 -6.25 -0.99 -18.94
N ASN A 94 -5.84 -0.34 -17.85
CA ASN A 94 -6.72 0.17 -16.78
C ASN A 94 -7.60 -0.92 -16.15
N LYS A 95 -7.08 -2.14 -16.04
CA LYS A 95 -7.80 -3.27 -15.44
C LYS A 95 -7.42 -3.48 -13.99
N ASP A 96 -8.39 -3.89 -13.20
CA ASP A 96 -8.16 -4.34 -11.83
C ASP A 96 -7.25 -5.56 -11.82
N ARG A 97 -6.43 -5.68 -10.78
CA ARG A 97 -5.55 -6.83 -10.59
C ARG A 97 -5.75 -7.44 -9.21
N PHE A 98 -5.55 -8.73 -9.12
CA PHE A 98 -5.64 -9.46 -7.87
C PHE A 98 -4.24 -9.77 -7.33
N PHE A 99 -4.02 -9.44 -6.04
CA PHE A 99 -2.77 -9.73 -5.34
C PHE A 99 -3.06 -10.43 -4.02
N THR A 100 -2.14 -11.28 -3.60
CA THR A 100 -2.18 -11.92 -2.29
C THR A 100 -1.02 -11.42 -1.45
N PHE A 101 -1.32 -11.04 -0.21
CA PHE A 101 -0.35 -10.56 0.76
C PHE A 101 -0.21 -11.60 1.85
N ALA A 102 1.02 -11.96 2.20
CA ALA A 102 1.27 -13.07 3.12
C ALA A 102 2.40 -12.75 4.08
N VAL A 103 2.26 -13.26 5.30
CA VAL A 103 3.31 -13.31 6.32
C VAL A 103 3.55 -14.78 6.65
N GLN A 104 4.81 -15.17 6.69
CA GLN A 104 5.20 -16.55 7.02
C GLN A 104 6.02 -16.56 8.30
N TYR A 105 5.71 -17.52 9.18
CA TYR A 105 6.49 -17.83 10.37
C TYR A 105 6.84 -19.30 10.39
N GLY A 106 7.98 -19.60 10.97
CA GLY A 106 8.41 -20.96 11.20
C GLY A 106 9.85 -21.21 10.80
N SER A 107 10.43 -22.27 11.34
CA SER A 107 11.76 -22.73 11.02
C SER A 107 11.69 -24.08 10.35
N GLY A 108 12.22 -24.19 9.15
CA GLY A 108 12.27 -25.44 8.40
C GLY A 108 11.07 -25.66 7.47
N THR A 109 11.10 -26.82 6.77
CA THR A 109 10.12 -27.13 5.73
C THR A 109 8.82 -27.73 6.26
N GLU A 110 8.75 -28.09 7.53
CA GLU A 110 7.62 -28.83 8.10
C GLU A 110 6.84 -28.07 9.16
N ASN A 111 7.42 -27.01 9.74
CA ASN A 111 6.80 -26.24 10.82
C ASN A 111 6.71 -24.75 10.44
N TYR A 112 5.95 -24.44 9.40
CA TYR A 112 5.69 -23.05 9.05
C TYR A 112 4.19 -22.79 9.07
N GLU A 113 3.83 -21.56 9.37
CA GLU A 113 2.47 -21.06 9.25
C GLU A 113 2.44 -19.85 8.32
N ILE A 114 1.37 -19.73 7.56
CA ILE A 114 1.18 -18.66 6.60
C ILE A 114 -0.17 -18.00 6.88
N TRP A 115 -0.15 -16.68 7.06
CA TRP A 115 -1.35 -15.86 7.10
C TRP A 115 -1.39 -15.03 5.84
N SER A 116 -2.51 -15.08 5.14
CA SER A 116 -2.62 -14.39 3.86
C SER A 116 -4.00 -13.78 3.66
N ALA A 117 -4.06 -12.75 2.82
CA ALA A 117 -5.29 -12.13 2.38
C ALA A 117 -5.15 -11.73 0.92
N GLY A 118 -6.12 -12.11 0.10
CA GLY A 118 -6.22 -11.70 -1.29
C GLY A 118 -7.11 -10.48 -1.45
N ARG A 119 -6.72 -9.57 -2.33
CA ARG A 119 -7.52 -8.37 -2.65
C ARG A 119 -7.42 -8.01 -4.11
N THR A 120 -8.53 -7.56 -4.66
CA THR A 120 -8.55 -6.89 -5.95
C THR A 120 -8.10 -5.44 -5.75
N VAL A 121 -7.07 -5.04 -6.47
CA VAL A 121 -6.51 -3.70 -6.43
C VAL A 121 -6.91 -2.98 -7.71
N ARG A 122 -7.55 -1.82 -7.57
CA ARG A 122 -7.99 -0.98 -8.68
C ARG A 122 -7.03 0.18 -8.87
N PRO A 123 -6.79 0.61 -10.12
CA PRO A 123 -6.05 1.85 -10.35
C PRO A 123 -6.65 3.01 -9.55
N GLY A 124 -5.79 3.80 -8.91
CA GLY A 124 -6.20 4.97 -8.12
C GLY A 124 -6.82 4.67 -6.77
N SER A 125 -6.88 3.41 -6.34
CA SER A 125 -7.50 3.02 -5.07
C SER A 125 -6.51 3.03 -3.91
N VAL A 126 -7.07 3.15 -2.70
CA VAL A 126 -6.35 2.92 -1.44
C VAL A 126 -7.05 1.77 -0.72
N THR A 127 -6.30 0.71 -0.44
CA THR A 127 -6.82 -0.50 0.20
C THR A 127 -6.09 -0.75 1.52
N GLN A 128 -6.84 -1.10 2.55
CA GLN A 128 -6.30 -1.43 3.87
C GLN A 128 -6.62 -2.89 4.19
N ILE A 129 -5.60 -3.61 4.66
CA ILE A 129 -5.69 -5.03 5.03
C ILE A 129 -5.14 -5.19 6.45
N GLU A 130 -5.81 -5.99 7.26
CA GLU A 130 -5.26 -6.43 8.55
C GLU A 130 -4.99 -7.94 8.50
N LEU A 131 -3.77 -8.32 8.87
CA LEU A 131 -3.39 -9.71 9.10
C LEU A 131 -3.19 -9.91 10.60
N LYS A 132 -4.10 -10.64 11.23
CA LYS A 132 -4.01 -11.00 12.64
C LYS A 132 -3.40 -12.39 12.76
N LEU A 133 -2.20 -12.44 13.30
CA LEU A 133 -1.49 -13.70 13.47
C LEU A 133 -2.07 -14.42 14.67
N LYS A 134 -2.37 -15.71 14.51
CA LYS A 134 -2.74 -16.54 15.65
C LYS A 134 -1.50 -16.82 16.49
N SER A 135 -1.70 -17.10 17.76
CA SER A 135 -0.58 -17.51 18.62
C SER A 135 0.07 -18.78 18.08
N LEU A 136 1.37 -18.73 17.96
CA LEU A 136 2.19 -19.88 17.57
C LEU A 136 2.28 -20.90 18.69
#